data_24d2c214a3ed253099cedac949aa8c34
#
_entry.id   24d2c214a3ed253099cedac949aa8c34
#
_cell.length_a   1.000
_cell.length_b   1.000
_cell.length_c   1.000
_cell.angle_alpha   90.00
_cell.angle_beta   90.00
_cell.angle_gamma   90.00
#
_symmetry.space_group_name_H-M   'P 1'
#
loop_
_entity.id
_entity.type
_entity.pdbx_description
1 polymer ?
#
loop_
_entity_poly.entity_id
_entity_poly.type
_entity_poly.pdbx_seq_one_letter_code
_entity_poly.pdbx_strand_id
1 'polypeptide(L)'
;MKLLNLSAQQLLKKLKDKQLTSVELCKAYIKQKKKYDKNVQAWEYFNEKKLLSDAKKSDNQRKKLKSLGVLHGLPVALKDIISTSEMPTKYGARIKLKKKNNLDAKIVELLKKAGACLLYTSD
;
A
#
# COMPACT_ATOMS: atom_id res chain seq x y z
N MET A 1 -15.63 -10.11 -5.13
CA MET A 1 -15.93 -8.69 -4.94
C MET A 1 -15.50 -7.92 -6.18
N LYS A 2 -16.43 -7.22 -6.79
CA LYS A 2 -16.17 -6.50 -8.05
C LYS A 2 -15.00 -5.53 -7.95
N LEU A 3 -14.86 -4.80 -6.83
CA LEU A 3 -13.79 -3.81 -6.62
C LEU A 3 -12.38 -4.42 -6.71
N LEU A 4 -12.16 -5.58 -6.09
CA LEU A 4 -10.84 -6.22 -6.05
C LEU A 4 -10.48 -6.93 -7.37
N ASN A 5 -11.42 -7.04 -8.30
CA ASN A 5 -11.18 -7.61 -9.63
C ASN A 5 -10.82 -6.54 -10.67
N LEU A 6 -10.84 -5.28 -10.28
CA LEU A 6 -10.49 -4.18 -11.17
C LEU A 6 -8.97 -4.09 -11.36
N SER A 7 -8.55 -3.69 -12.57
CA SER A 7 -7.15 -3.38 -12.85
C SER A 7 -6.70 -2.12 -12.12
N ALA A 8 -5.39 -1.94 -11.98
CA ALA A 8 -4.82 -0.71 -11.40
C ALA A 8 -5.29 0.54 -12.14
N GLN A 9 -5.36 0.49 -13.47
CA GLN A 9 -5.86 1.63 -14.28
C GLN A 9 -7.32 1.96 -13.97
N GLN A 10 -8.17 0.94 -13.86
CA GLN A 10 -9.59 1.12 -13.50
C GLN A 10 -9.74 1.70 -12.09
N LEU A 11 -8.94 1.23 -11.14
CA LEU A 11 -8.93 1.76 -9.77
C LEU A 11 -8.46 3.22 -9.74
N LEU A 12 -7.39 3.55 -10.45
CA LEU A 12 -6.87 4.92 -10.53
C LEU A 12 -7.91 5.87 -11.17
N LYS A 13 -8.61 5.41 -12.21
CA LYS A 13 -9.69 6.19 -12.82
C LYS A 13 -10.80 6.49 -11.82
N LYS A 14 -11.25 5.47 -11.08
CA LYS A 14 -12.29 5.63 -10.05
C LYS A 14 -11.85 6.58 -8.92
N LEU A 15 -10.60 6.50 -8.48
CA LEU A 15 -10.02 7.41 -7.51
C LEU A 15 -10.00 8.86 -8.04
N LYS A 16 -9.56 9.04 -9.29
CA LYS A 16 -9.53 10.34 -9.95
C LYS A 16 -10.92 10.96 -10.09
N ASP A 17 -11.89 10.16 -10.52
CA ASP A 17 -13.28 10.57 -10.72
C ASP A 17 -14.07 10.68 -9.40
N LYS A 18 -13.43 10.48 -8.25
CA LYS A 18 -14.02 10.53 -6.91
C LYS A 18 -15.18 9.54 -6.70
N GLN A 19 -15.19 8.46 -7.49
CA GLN A 19 -16.13 7.34 -7.35
C GLN A 19 -15.67 6.33 -6.30
N LEU A 20 -14.43 6.45 -5.86
CA LEU A 20 -13.79 5.57 -4.88
C LEU A 20 -12.81 6.40 -4.06
N THR A 21 -12.72 6.16 -2.77
CA THR A 21 -11.69 6.73 -1.92
C THR A 21 -10.56 5.74 -1.67
N SER A 22 -9.36 6.24 -1.38
CA SER A 22 -8.22 5.39 -0.99
C SER A 22 -8.53 4.62 0.29
N VAL A 23 -9.25 5.22 1.24
CA VAL A 23 -9.67 4.55 2.47
C VAL A 23 -10.59 3.37 2.17
N GLU A 24 -11.59 3.53 1.30
CA GLU A 24 -12.50 2.43 0.90
C GLU A 24 -11.73 1.30 0.22
N LEU A 25 -10.81 1.64 -0.68
CA LEU A 25 -9.98 0.67 -1.37
C LEU A 25 -9.08 -0.12 -0.41
N CYS A 26 -8.39 0.58 0.49
CA CYS A 26 -7.54 -0.06 1.51
C CYS A 26 -8.34 -0.95 2.46
N LYS A 27 -9.53 -0.52 2.88
CA LYS A 27 -10.43 -1.35 3.70
C LYS A 27 -10.84 -2.63 2.99
N ALA A 28 -11.09 -2.58 1.68
CA ALA A 28 -11.42 -3.77 0.89
C ALA A 28 -10.26 -4.78 0.89
N TYR A 29 -9.02 -4.32 0.71
CA TYR A 29 -7.83 -5.19 0.79
C TYR A 29 -7.60 -5.73 2.20
N ILE A 30 -7.78 -4.92 3.23
CA ILE A 30 -7.68 -5.36 4.63
C ILE A 30 -8.70 -6.46 4.92
N LYS A 31 -9.94 -6.30 4.47
CA LYS A 31 -10.99 -7.31 4.62
C LYS A 31 -10.63 -8.61 3.91
N GLN A 32 -10.12 -8.52 2.69
CA GLN A 32 -9.65 -9.66 1.91
C GLN A 32 -8.51 -10.39 2.65
N LYS A 33 -7.52 -9.65 3.13
CA LYS A 33 -6.42 -10.20 3.93
C LYS A 33 -6.93 -10.92 5.17
N LYS A 34 -7.79 -10.31 5.96
CA LYS A 34 -8.34 -10.93 7.18
C LYS A 34 -9.10 -12.23 6.89
N LYS A 35 -9.73 -12.29 5.72
CA LYS A 35 -10.50 -13.49 5.32
C LYS A 35 -9.62 -14.66 4.89
N TYR A 36 -8.55 -14.41 4.16
CA TYR A 36 -7.80 -15.46 3.47
C TYR A 36 -6.36 -15.65 3.93
N ASP A 37 -5.70 -14.62 4.43
CA ASP A 37 -4.25 -14.67 4.71
C ASP A 37 -3.88 -15.61 5.85
N LYS A 38 -4.82 -15.91 6.74
CA LYS A 38 -4.64 -16.92 7.80
C LYS A 38 -4.25 -18.29 7.20
N ASN A 39 -4.81 -18.63 6.05
CA ASN A 39 -4.54 -19.87 5.34
C ASN A 39 -3.46 -19.74 4.27
N VAL A 40 -3.37 -18.57 3.62
CA VAL A 40 -2.44 -18.32 2.51
C VAL A 40 -1.07 -17.89 3.01
N GLN A 41 -1.01 -17.09 4.09
CA GLN A 41 0.23 -16.54 4.66
C GLN A 41 1.10 -15.79 3.64
N ALA A 42 0.46 -15.00 2.79
CA ALA A 42 1.15 -14.25 1.74
C ALA A 42 1.90 -13.00 2.27
N TRP A 43 1.49 -12.48 3.42
CA TRP A 43 1.97 -11.19 3.92
C TRP A 43 2.89 -11.36 5.12
N GLU A 44 4.13 -10.88 5.00
CA GLU A 44 5.13 -10.92 6.07
C GLU A 44 4.96 -9.78 7.07
N TYR A 45 4.60 -8.59 6.60
CA TYR A 45 4.40 -7.42 7.45
C TYR A 45 3.15 -6.66 7.04
N PHE A 46 2.43 -6.21 8.05
CA PHE A 46 1.19 -5.46 7.88
C PHE A 46 0.95 -4.50 9.04
N ASN A 47 0.67 -3.24 8.73
CA ASN A 47 0.25 -2.24 9.70
C ASN A 47 -1.04 -1.55 9.22
N GLU A 48 -2.18 -2.04 9.68
CA GLU A 48 -3.51 -1.56 9.30
C GLU A 48 -3.70 -0.08 9.60
N LYS A 49 -3.27 0.35 10.80
CA LYS A 49 -3.42 1.75 11.24
C LYS A 49 -2.65 2.71 10.34
N LYS A 50 -1.40 2.36 10.02
CA LYS A 50 -0.57 3.18 9.14
C LYS A 50 -1.12 3.24 7.74
N LEU A 51 -1.54 2.11 7.17
CA LEU A 51 -2.15 2.06 5.85
C LEU A 51 -3.39 2.95 5.75
N LEU A 52 -4.30 2.86 6.70
CA LEU A 52 -5.51 3.68 6.73
C LEU A 52 -5.22 5.16 6.95
N SER A 53 -4.21 5.48 7.76
CA SER A 53 -3.74 6.86 7.96
C SER A 53 -3.19 7.44 6.65
N ASP A 54 -2.36 6.69 5.94
CA ASP A 54 -1.80 7.10 4.65
C ASP A 54 -2.89 7.25 3.58
N ALA A 55 -3.87 6.34 3.55
CA ALA A 55 -5.02 6.42 2.65
C ALA A 55 -5.87 7.66 2.92
N LYS A 56 -6.13 7.97 4.17
CA LYS A 56 -6.88 9.18 4.58
C LYS A 56 -6.13 10.45 4.18
N LYS A 57 -4.82 10.47 4.35
CA LYS A 57 -3.97 11.57 3.90
C LYS A 57 -4.05 11.77 2.39
N SER A 58 -4.01 10.67 1.62
CA SER A 58 -4.18 10.72 0.16
C SER A 58 -5.53 11.28 -0.25
N ASP A 59 -6.61 10.85 0.41
CA ASP A 59 -7.96 11.36 0.13
C ASP A 59 -8.08 12.86 0.45
N ASN A 60 -7.46 13.32 1.53
CA ASN A 60 -7.44 14.73 1.90
C ASN A 60 -6.64 15.57 0.89
N GLN A 61 -5.50 15.06 0.41
CA GLN A 61 -4.70 15.71 -0.62
C GLN A 61 -5.47 15.83 -1.93
N ARG A 62 -6.23 14.81 -2.31
CA ARG A 62 -7.07 14.81 -3.52
C ARG A 62 -8.12 15.93 -3.51
N LYS A 63 -8.60 16.31 -2.34
CA LYS A 63 -9.56 17.42 -2.20
C LYS A 63 -8.92 18.79 -2.39
N LYS A 64 -7.63 18.92 -2.06
CA LYS A 64 -6.94 20.21 -1.95
C LYS A 64 -6.00 20.51 -3.11
N LEU A 65 -5.38 19.49 -3.70
CA LEU A 65 -4.33 19.65 -4.70
C LEU A 65 -4.87 19.47 -6.12
N LYS A 66 -4.43 20.35 -7.02
CA LYS A 66 -4.77 20.28 -8.45
C LYS A 66 -3.92 19.26 -9.20
N SER A 67 -2.66 19.07 -8.78
CA SER A 67 -1.73 18.12 -9.37
C SER A 67 -1.37 17.03 -8.36
N LEU A 68 -1.59 15.78 -8.77
CA LEU A 68 -1.33 14.59 -7.96
C LEU A 68 -0.44 13.63 -8.74
N GLY A 69 0.33 12.80 -8.02
CA GLY A 69 1.11 11.74 -8.65
C GLY A 69 0.24 10.73 -9.41
N VAL A 70 0.81 10.08 -10.41
CA VAL A 70 0.09 9.15 -11.31
C VAL A 70 -0.49 7.94 -10.61
N LEU A 71 0.06 7.55 -9.44
CA LEU A 71 -0.41 6.43 -8.62
C LEU A 71 -1.11 6.90 -7.33
N HIS A 72 -1.51 8.15 -7.27
CA HIS A 72 -2.03 8.77 -6.05
C HIS A 72 -3.17 7.97 -5.42
N GLY A 73 -2.97 7.55 -4.16
CA GLY A 73 -3.95 6.81 -3.39
C GLY A 73 -4.06 5.32 -3.72
N LEU A 74 -3.27 4.81 -4.68
CA LEU A 74 -3.27 3.39 -5.02
C LEU A 74 -2.41 2.61 -4.02
N PRO A 75 -2.94 1.58 -3.36
CA PRO A 75 -2.14 0.70 -2.52
C PRO A 75 -1.24 -0.22 -3.36
N VAL A 76 0.03 -0.31 -3.00
CA VAL A 76 1.04 -1.12 -3.68
C VAL A 76 1.72 -2.03 -2.67
N ALA A 77 1.78 -3.33 -2.99
CA ALA A 77 2.52 -4.30 -2.21
C ALA A 77 3.99 -4.33 -2.62
N LEU A 78 4.88 -4.53 -1.66
CA LEU A 78 6.31 -4.71 -1.87
C LEU A 78 6.71 -6.13 -1.52
N LYS A 79 7.68 -6.67 -2.24
CA LYS A 79 8.32 -7.93 -1.85
C LYS A 79 9.26 -7.70 -0.67
N ASP A 80 9.40 -8.69 0.21
CA ASP A 80 10.20 -8.62 1.44
C ASP A 80 11.73 -8.57 1.21
N ILE A 81 12.18 -8.35 0.01
CA ILE A 81 13.58 -8.08 -0.35
C ILE A 81 13.82 -6.60 -0.70
N ILE A 82 12.76 -5.80 -0.78
CA ILE A 82 12.85 -4.39 -1.15
C ILE A 82 12.94 -3.55 0.12
N SER A 83 14.04 -2.81 0.27
CA SER A 83 14.27 -1.97 1.44
C SER A 83 13.28 -0.80 1.49
N THR A 84 12.66 -0.62 2.64
CA THR A 84 11.81 0.53 2.94
C THR A 84 12.02 0.99 4.37
N SER A 85 12.03 2.29 4.59
CA SER A 85 12.16 2.90 5.91
C SER A 85 10.91 2.70 6.78
N GLU A 86 9.77 2.37 6.18
CA GLU A 86 8.49 2.26 6.88
C GLU A 86 8.20 0.87 7.43
N MET A 87 8.80 -0.15 6.86
CA MET A 87 8.54 -1.55 7.19
C MET A 87 9.84 -2.34 7.29
N PRO A 88 9.92 -3.37 8.17
CA PRO A 88 11.10 -4.21 8.21
C PRO A 88 11.28 -4.99 6.92
N THR A 89 12.53 -5.19 6.50
CA THR A 89 12.92 -6.02 5.35
C THR A 89 13.61 -7.25 5.88
N LYS A 90 13.01 -8.41 5.72
CA LYS A 90 13.47 -9.67 6.33
C LYS A 90 14.07 -10.66 5.34
N TYR A 91 13.98 -10.39 4.04
CA TYR A 91 14.47 -11.27 2.97
C TYR A 91 13.91 -12.71 3.05
N GLY A 92 12.66 -12.85 3.52
CA GLY A 92 12.05 -14.16 3.75
C GLY A 92 12.59 -14.93 4.97
N ALA A 93 13.52 -14.35 5.74
CA ALA A 93 14.11 -15.01 6.91
C ALA A 93 13.22 -14.89 8.13
N ARG A 94 13.23 -15.94 9.00
CA ARG A 94 12.51 -15.95 10.28
C ARG A 94 13.25 -15.21 11.40
N ILE A 95 14.36 -14.57 11.09
CA ILE A 95 15.21 -13.87 12.05
C ILE A 95 14.60 -12.49 12.33
N LYS A 96 14.45 -12.15 13.61
CA LYS A 96 14.08 -10.78 14.00
C LYS A 96 15.27 -9.85 13.76
N LEU A 97 15.13 -8.97 12.79
CA LEU A 97 16.10 -7.91 12.57
C LEU A 97 15.96 -6.85 13.67
N LYS A 98 17.08 -6.54 14.34
CA LYS A 98 17.10 -5.56 15.44
C LYS A 98 16.90 -4.11 14.99
N LYS A 99 17.11 -3.81 13.71
CA LYS A 99 17.02 -2.45 13.15
C LYS A 99 16.12 -2.42 11.91
N LYS A 100 15.26 -1.40 11.84
CA LYS A 100 14.59 -1.03 10.60
C LYS A 100 15.62 -0.42 9.63
N ASN A 101 15.43 -0.62 8.34
CA ASN A 101 16.18 0.11 7.34
C ASN A 101 15.87 1.60 7.46
N ASN A 102 16.90 2.45 7.39
CA ASN A 102 16.72 3.91 7.40
C ASN A 102 16.51 4.50 6.02
N LEU A 103 16.70 3.70 4.98
CA LEU A 103 16.67 4.14 3.58
C LEU A 103 15.66 3.33 2.77
N ASP A 104 14.93 4.05 1.94
CA ASP A 104 14.09 3.44 0.92
C ASP A 104 14.92 3.02 -0.28
N ALA A 105 14.63 1.85 -0.87
CA ALA A 105 15.11 1.51 -2.20
C ALA A 105 14.59 2.54 -3.23
N LYS A 106 15.33 2.72 -4.32
CA LYS A 106 14.96 3.71 -5.35
C LYS A 106 13.52 3.54 -5.87
N ILE A 107 13.09 2.31 -6.08
CA ILE A 107 11.71 2.04 -6.50
C ILE A 107 10.69 2.50 -5.47
N VAL A 108 10.98 2.38 -4.18
CA VAL A 108 10.10 2.84 -3.09
C VAL A 108 9.98 4.37 -3.11
N GLU A 109 11.10 5.08 -3.28
CA GLU A 109 11.09 6.53 -3.45
C GLU A 109 10.21 6.97 -4.63
N LEU A 110 10.34 6.28 -5.77
CA LEU A 110 9.56 6.58 -6.97
C LEU A 110 8.06 6.29 -6.77
N LEU A 111 7.71 5.20 -6.10
CA LEU A 111 6.32 4.87 -5.78
C LEU A 111 5.71 5.93 -4.85
N LYS A 112 6.43 6.35 -3.81
CA LYS A 112 5.99 7.42 -2.91
C LYS A 112 5.81 8.76 -3.64
N LYS A 113 6.76 9.12 -4.50
CA LYS A 113 6.66 10.31 -5.36
C LYS A 113 5.45 10.28 -6.27
N ALA A 114 5.12 9.10 -6.81
CA ALA A 114 3.93 8.89 -7.64
C ALA A 114 2.63 8.90 -6.82
N GLY A 115 2.70 8.95 -5.48
CA GLY A 115 1.55 9.03 -4.58
C GLY A 115 0.98 7.69 -4.14
N ALA A 116 1.66 6.58 -4.39
CA ALA A 116 1.22 5.26 -3.94
C ALA A 116 1.26 5.12 -2.42
N CYS A 117 0.35 4.32 -1.88
CA CYS A 117 0.36 3.91 -0.48
C CYS A 117 1.03 2.53 -0.38
N LEU A 118 1.97 2.36 0.55
CA LEU A 118 2.60 1.06 0.78
C LEU A 118 1.67 0.17 1.60
N LEU A 119 1.23 -0.92 0.99
CA LEU A 119 0.21 -1.80 1.54
C LEU A 119 0.79 -2.81 2.53
N TYR A 120 1.66 -3.69 2.05
CA TYR A 120 2.28 -4.79 2.81
C TYR A 120 3.63 -5.13 2.21
N THR A 121 4.42 -5.93 2.97
CA THR A 121 5.50 -6.71 2.37
C THR A 121 5.02 -8.15 2.17
N SER A 122 5.30 -8.72 1.02
CA SER A 122 5.00 -10.11 0.70
C SER A 122 6.26 -10.96 0.66
N ASP A 123 6.09 -12.22 0.94
CA ASP A 123 7.13 -13.23 0.84
C ASP A 123 7.56 -13.52 -0.62
#